data_786e1e40e0dea63563139e9a6b21ec38
#
_entry.id   786e1e40e0dea63563139e9a6b21ec38
#
_cell.length_a   1.000
_cell.length_b   1.000
_cell.length_c   1.000
_cell.angle_alpha   90.00
_cell.angle_beta   90.00
_cell.angle_gamma   90.00
#
_symmetry.space_group_name_H-M   'P 1'
#
loop_
_entity.id
_entity.type
_entity.pdbx_description
1 polymer ?
#
loop_
_entity_poly.entity_id
_entity_poly.type
_entity_poly.pdbx_seq_one_letter_code
_entity_poly.pdbx_strand_id
1 'polypeptide(L)'
;MLTDATAEMTIALMLALTRRVTEGDRFLRRGDAWRWAPTFMLGRGLAHMTLGIVGYGRIGQAVARLAEAHGMNVVHSVSLDELLGGADIISLHVPLTDHTHHLIGERELGLMKPTAYLVNTSRGPVLDEAALARALAEGRIAGAALDVFEREPDVQPALLGLDNVVLVPHLASATHEAREAMGMLCVTALRKVLLP
;
A
#
# COMPACT_ATOMS: atom_id res chain seq x y z
N MET A 1 -11.94 5.76 13.49
CA MET A 1 -12.34 6.71 12.42
C MET A 1 -11.47 6.58 11.17
N LEU A 2 -10.27 7.19 11.13
CA LEU A 2 -9.37 7.00 9.98
C LEU A 2 -8.73 5.61 9.92
N THR A 3 -8.58 4.96 11.06
CA THR A 3 -7.89 3.67 11.19
C THR A 3 -8.51 2.59 10.32
N ASP A 4 -9.82 2.44 10.40
CA ASP A 4 -10.53 1.36 9.70
C ASP A 4 -10.57 1.62 8.18
N ALA A 5 -10.90 2.86 7.78
CA ALA A 5 -10.87 3.24 6.37
C ALA A 5 -9.48 3.03 5.72
N THR A 6 -8.40 3.43 6.42
CA THR A 6 -7.04 3.22 5.92
C THR A 6 -6.68 1.73 5.86
N ALA A 7 -7.11 0.94 6.84
CA ALA A 7 -6.87 -0.50 6.83
C ALA A 7 -7.62 -1.20 5.69
N GLU A 8 -8.87 -0.84 5.45
CA GLU A 8 -9.67 -1.34 4.32
C GLU A 8 -9.02 -0.99 2.98
N MET A 9 -8.59 0.27 2.79
CA MET A 9 -7.88 0.68 1.57
C MET A 9 -6.58 -0.11 1.38
N THR A 10 -5.84 -0.36 2.45
CA THR A 10 -4.61 -1.17 2.39
C THR A 10 -4.91 -2.58 1.85
N ILE A 11 -5.94 -3.25 2.35
CA ILE A 11 -6.35 -4.56 1.85
C ILE A 11 -6.87 -4.47 0.41
N ALA A 12 -7.64 -3.44 0.07
CA ALA A 12 -8.12 -3.22 -1.30
C ALA A 12 -6.94 -3.07 -2.29
N LEU A 13 -5.92 -2.32 -1.91
CA LEU A 13 -4.69 -2.15 -2.70
C LEU A 13 -3.91 -3.46 -2.83
N MET A 14 -3.78 -4.25 -1.76
CA MET A 14 -3.17 -5.58 -1.82
C MET A 14 -3.91 -6.47 -2.82
N LEU A 15 -5.24 -6.51 -2.75
CA LEU A 15 -6.07 -7.30 -3.67
C LEU A 15 -5.98 -6.77 -5.10
N ALA A 16 -6.08 -5.45 -5.30
CA ALA A 16 -5.98 -4.84 -6.62
C ALA A 16 -4.66 -5.18 -7.31
N LEU A 17 -3.56 -5.15 -6.55
CA LEU A 17 -2.21 -5.45 -7.01
C LEU A 17 -2.04 -6.95 -7.29
N THR A 18 -2.24 -7.80 -6.30
CA THR A 18 -1.97 -9.24 -6.40
C THR A 18 -2.90 -9.95 -7.38
N ARG A 19 -4.14 -9.46 -7.55
CA ARG A 19 -5.14 -10.00 -8.49
C ARG A 19 -5.14 -9.28 -9.84
N ARG A 20 -4.22 -8.32 -10.07
CA ARG A 20 -4.06 -7.56 -11.32
C ARG A 20 -5.33 -6.81 -11.75
N VAL A 21 -6.13 -6.34 -10.78
CA VAL A 21 -7.46 -5.74 -11.05
C VAL A 21 -7.34 -4.48 -11.91
N THR A 22 -6.44 -3.57 -11.54
CA THR A 22 -6.25 -2.31 -12.28
C THR A 22 -5.61 -2.52 -13.65
N GLU A 23 -4.75 -3.51 -13.79
CA GLU A 23 -4.18 -3.91 -15.08
C GLU A 23 -5.28 -4.48 -15.99
N GLY A 24 -6.15 -5.36 -15.46
CA GLY A 24 -7.28 -5.91 -16.19
C GLY A 24 -8.28 -4.84 -16.63
N ASP A 25 -8.58 -3.85 -15.78
CA ASP A 25 -9.43 -2.71 -16.14
C ASP A 25 -8.80 -1.88 -17.28
N ARG A 26 -7.50 -1.54 -17.16
CA ARG A 26 -6.77 -0.82 -18.23
C ARG A 26 -6.75 -1.60 -19.54
N PHE A 27 -6.52 -2.91 -19.47
CA PHE A 27 -6.50 -3.79 -20.62
C PHE A 27 -7.83 -3.73 -21.40
N LEU A 28 -8.96 -3.88 -20.71
CA LEU A 28 -10.29 -3.81 -21.35
C LEU A 28 -10.61 -2.42 -21.88
N ARG A 29 -10.26 -1.34 -21.15
CA ARG A 29 -10.53 0.04 -21.59
C ARG A 29 -9.72 0.46 -22.82
N ARG A 30 -8.54 -0.13 -23.02
CA ARG A 30 -7.76 0.06 -24.25
C ARG A 30 -8.40 -0.61 -25.49
N GLY A 31 -9.41 -1.45 -25.29
CA GLY A 31 -10.05 -2.21 -26.38
C GLY A 31 -9.23 -3.40 -26.85
N ASP A 32 -8.28 -3.86 -26.05
CA ASP A 32 -7.45 -5.01 -26.39
C ASP A 32 -8.32 -6.27 -26.53
N ALA A 33 -8.16 -7.00 -27.65
CA ALA A 33 -8.87 -8.23 -27.87
C ALA A 33 -8.41 -9.31 -26.88
N TRP A 34 -9.36 -9.95 -26.21
CA TRP A 34 -9.04 -11.03 -25.27
C TRP A 34 -9.85 -12.29 -25.56
N ARG A 35 -9.26 -13.39 -25.16
CA ARG A 35 -9.95 -14.69 -25.17
C ARG A 35 -9.71 -15.34 -23.82
N TRP A 36 -10.78 -15.90 -23.24
CA TRP A 36 -10.62 -16.65 -22.01
C TRP A 36 -9.65 -17.82 -22.20
N ALA A 37 -8.70 -17.95 -21.27
CA ALA A 37 -7.77 -19.07 -21.17
C ALA A 37 -7.46 -19.33 -19.67
N PRO A 38 -7.21 -20.58 -19.25
CA PRO A 38 -6.91 -20.91 -17.86
C PRO A 38 -5.67 -20.18 -17.29
N THR A 39 -4.76 -19.73 -18.16
CA THR A 39 -3.52 -19.04 -17.79
C THR A 39 -3.54 -17.55 -18.09
N PHE A 40 -4.69 -17.00 -18.52
CA PHE A 40 -4.77 -15.58 -18.87
C PHE A 40 -4.77 -14.70 -17.61
N MET A 41 -3.84 -13.76 -17.54
CA MET A 41 -3.68 -12.77 -16.47
C MET A 41 -3.70 -13.36 -15.04
N LEU A 42 -3.00 -14.46 -14.82
CA LEU A 42 -2.93 -15.08 -13.50
C LEU A 42 -2.37 -14.10 -12.46
N GLY A 43 -3.12 -13.94 -11.37
CA GLY A 43 -2.68 -13.24 -10.16
C GLY A 43 -2.41 -14.22 -9.02
N ARG A 44 -2.15 -13.69 -7.81
CA ARG A 44 -1.94 -14.46 -6.58
C ARG A 44 -3.09 -14.22 -5.60
N GLY A 45 -3.53 -15.25 -4.89
CA GLY A 45 -4.44 -15.13 -3.75
C GLY A 45 -3.68 -14.68 -2.50
N LEU A 46 -4.36 -14.02 -1.55
CA LEU A 46 -3.74 -13.59 -0.28
C LEU A 46 -3.58 -14.75 0.72
N ALA A 47 -4.44 -15.76 0.66
CA ALA A 47 -4.40 -16.88 1.60
C ALA A 47 -3.02 -17.55 1.62
N HIS A 48 -2.50 -17.77 2.82
CA HIS A 48 -1.18 -18.35 3.11
C HIS A 48 0.02 -17.46 2.74
N MET A 49 -0.17 -16.26 2.17
CA MET A 49 0.92 -15.29 2.01
C MET A 49 1.33 -14.71 3.37
N THR A 50 2.60 -14.39 3.52
CA THR A 50 3.12 -13.70 4.70
C THR A 50 3.08 -12.20 4.48
N LEU A 51 2.33 -11.48 5.34
CA LEU A 51 2.29 -10.02 5.40
C LEU A 51 3.28 -9.52 6.45
N GLY A 52 4.28 -8.77 6.01
CA GLY A 52 5.18 -8.02 6.88
C GLY A 52 4.64 -6.60 7.13
N ILE A 53 4.42 -6.24 8.39
CA ILE A 53 3.91 -4.92 8.77
C ILE A 53 5.03 -4.07 9.37
N VAL A 54 5.39 -3.00 8.67
CA VAL A 54 6.34 -1.99 9.13
C VAL A 54 5.56 -0.87 9.84
N GLY A 55 5.60 -0.87 11.18
CA GLY A 55 4.82 0.04 12.02
C GLY A 55 3.52 -0.59 12.54
N TYR A 56 3.60 -1.21 13.72
CA TYR A 56 2.48 -1.92 14.35
C TYR A 56 1.68 -1.01 15.32
N GLY A 57 1.35 0.22 14.83
CA GLY A 57 0.45 1.16 15.50
C GLY A 57 -1.03 0.81 15.25
N ARG A 58 -1.93 1.78 15.51
CA ARG A 58 -3.39 1.57 15.34
C ARG A 58 -3.79 1.06 13.96
N ILE A 59 -3.20 1.63 12.89
CA ILE A 59 -3.51 1.22 11.51
C ILE A 59 -2.89 -0.15 11.22
N GLY A 60 -1.62 -0.37 11.56
CA GLY A 60 -0.96 -1.67 11.35
C GLY A 60 -1.70 -2.82 12.03
N GLN A 61 -2.19 -2.62 13.26
CA GLN A 61 -3.01 -3.61 13.97
C GLN A 61 -4.37 -3.86 13.30
N ALA A 62 -5.00 -2.83 12.74
CA ALA A 62 -6.26 -2.99 12.00
C ALA A 62 -6.03 -3.76 10.69
N VAL A 63 -4.95 -3.46 9.96
CA VAL A 63 -4.54 -4.20 8.75
C VAL A 63 -4.24 -5.65 9.10
N ALA A 64 -3.52 -5.92 10.20
CA ALA A 64 -3.24 -7.28 10.66
C ALA A 64 -4.52 -8.11 10.81
N ARG A 65 -5.51 -7.59 11.55
CA ARG A 65 -6.81 -8.29 11.75
C ARG A 65 -7.52 -8.59 10.43
N LEU A 66 -7.53 -7.63 9.48
CA LEU A 66 -8.14 -7.85 8.18
C LEU A 66 -7.36 -8.86 7.34
N ALA A 67 -6.04 -8.81 7.37
CA ALA A 67 -5.17 -9.75 6.67
C ALA A 67 -5.33 -11.20 7.19
N GLU A 68 -5.39 -11.37 8.50
CA GLU A 68 -5.67 -12.66 9.15
C GLU A 68 -7.03 -13.22 8.73
N ALA A 69 -8.06 -12.37 8.64
CA ALA A 69 -9.37 -12.76 8.13
C ALA A 69 -9.35 -13.20 6.64
N HIS A 70 -8.36 -12.75 5.87
CA HIS A 70 -8.09 -13.23 4.50
C HIS A 70 -7.17 -14.46 4.45
N GLY A 71 -6.83 -15.07 5.59
CA GLY A 71 -5.99 -16.27 5.69
C GLY A 71 -4.50 -15.99 5.49
N MET A 72 -4.03 -14.76 5.70
CA MET A 72 -2.62 -14.41 5.66
C MET A 72 -1.90 -14.75 6.97
N ASN A 73 -0.59 -15.01 6.90
CA ASN A 73 0.29 -15.04 8.06
C ASN A 73 0.83 -13.62 8.30
N VAL A 74 0.61 -13.04 9.49
CA VAL A 74 1.07 -11.69 9.81
C VAL A 74 2.35 -11.74 10.63
N VAL A 75 3.38 -11.00 10.19
CA VAL A 75 4.65 -10.84 10.89
C VAL A 75 4.91 -9.36 11.15
N HIS A 76 5.29 -9.04 12.38
CA HIS A 76 5.67 -7.70 12.85
C HIS A 76 6.66 -7.83 14.02
N SER A 77 7.24 -6.72 14.47
CA SER A 77 8.11 -6.69 15.66
C SER A 77 9.38 -7.56 15.56
N VAL A 78 9.84 -7.82 14.34
CA VAL A 78 11.14 -8.39 14.03
C VAL A 78 12.04 -7.32 13.42
N SER A 79 13.31 -7.61 13.14
CA SER A 79 14.17 -6.66 12.43
C SER A 79 13.64 -6.35 11.04
N LEU A 80 13.92 -5.15 10.53
CA LEU A 80 13.46 -4.77 9.19
C LEU A 80 14.00 -5.75 8.12
N ASP A 81 15.25 -6.14 8.23
CA ASP A 81 15.91 -7.05 7.28
C ASP A 81 15.23 -8.44 7.26
N GLU A 82 14.90 -8.99 8.43
CA GLU A 82 14.14 -10.25 8.53
C GLU A 82 12.74 -10.12 7.93
N LEU A 83 12.07 -8.99 8.20
CA LEU A 83 10.73 -8.74 7.68
C LEU A 83 10.75 -8.70 6.14
N LEU A 84 11.68 -7.92 5.57
CA LEU A 84 11.81 -7.76 4.12
C LEU A 84 12.17 -9.07 3.42
N GLY A 85 13.10 -9.83 3.96
CA GLY A 85 13.52 -11.12 3.38
C GLY A 85 12.49 -12.24 3.52
N GLY A 86 11.63 -12.17 4.56
CA GLY A 86 10.67 -13.23 4.88
C GLY A 86 9.27 -13.04 4.29
N ALA A 87 8.82 -11.81 4.08
CA ALA A 87 7.45 -11.52 3.70
C ALA A 87 7.19 -11.65 2.19
N ASP A 88 5.93 -11.93 1.84
CA ASP A 88 5.43 -11.91 0.47
C ASP A 88 4.79 -10.57 0.11
N ILE A 89 4.28 -9.85 1.12
CA ILE A 89 3.80 -8.46 1.01
C ILE A 89 4.39 -7.68 2.18
N ILE A 90 4.94 -6.50 1.89
CA ILE A 90 5.36 -5.52 2.88
C ILE A 90 4.35 -4.38 2.89
N SER A 91 3.85 -3.98 4.07
CA SER A 91 2.93 -2.86 4.24
C SER A 91 3.46 -1.84 5.23
N LEU A 92 3.51 -0.57 4.80
CA LEU A 92 4.12 0.52 5.55
C LEU A 92 3.06 1.32 6.33
N HIS A 93 3.25 1.44 7.65
CA HIS A 93 2.33 2.12 8.58
C HIS A 93 3.07 2.96 9.63
N VAL A 94 4.26 3.44 9.29
CA VAL A 94 5.07 4.33 10.14
C VAL A 94 4.77 5.80 9.85
N PRO A 95 4.88 6.71 10.83
CA PRO A 95 4.87 8.15 10.57
C PRO A 95 6.15 8.57 9.83
N LEU A 96 6.09 9.69 9.12
CA LEU A 96 7.29 10.31 8.57
C LEU A 96 8.05 11.05 9.67
N THR A 97 9.31 10.71 9.85
CA THR A 97 10.28 11.33 10.77
C THR A 97 11.66 11.27 10.11
N ASP A 98 12.67 11.92 10.70
CA ASP A 98 14.04 11.85 10.19
C ASP A 98 14.57 10.41 10.13
N HIS A 99 14.09 9.51 11.02
CA HIS A 99 14.48 8.10 11.04
C HIS A 99 13.70 7.21 10.07
N THR A 100 12.58 7.68 9.55
CA THR A 100 11.72 6.92 8.62
C THR A 100 11.71 7.51 7.21
N HIS A 101 12.39 8.63 6.98
CA HIS A 101 12.62 9.17 5.65
C HIS A 101 13.46 8.18 4.85
N HIS A 102 12.97 7.76 3.68
CA HIS A 102 13.57 6.73 2.83
C HIS A 102 13.95 5.45 3.60
N LEU A 103 13.09 5.08 4.59
CA LEU A 103 13.25 3.83 5.34
C LEU A 103 13.31 2.61 4.41
N ILE A 104 12.59 2.68 3.29
CA ILE A 104 12.67 1.70 2.21
C ILE A 104 13.34 2.36 1.01
N GLY A 105 14.61 2.07 0.84
CA GLY A 105 15.44 2.53 -0.27
C GLY A 105 15.96 1.38 -1.12
N GLU A 106 17.00 1.65 -1.89
CA GLU A 106 17.62 0.69 -2.81
C GLU A 106 18.06 -0.61 -2.12
N ARG A 107 18.71 -0.48 -0.93
CA ARG A 107 19.16 -1.61 -0.13
C ARG A 107 17.99 -2.48 0.34
N GLU A 108 16.98 -1.85 0.90
CA GLU A 108 15.80 -2.51 1.48
C GLU A 108 14.99 -3.21 0.40
N LEU A 109 14.79 -2.58 -0.75
CA LEU A 109 14.16 -3.21 -1.93
C LEU A 109 14.95 -4.42 -2.42
N GLY A 110 16.29 -4.37 -2.32
CA GLY A 110 17.16 -5.49 -2.66
C GLY A 110 17.09 -6.68 -1.69
N LEU A 111 16.58 -6.49 -0.47
CA LEU A 111 16.35 -7.57 0.50
C LEU A 111 15.02 -8.30 0.30
N MET A 112 14.07 -7.68 -0.41
CA MET A 112 12.77 -8.27 -0.67
C MET A 112 12.87 -9.45 -1.63
N LYS A 113 11.93 -10.39 -1.51
CA LYS A 113 11.82 -11.49 -2.49
C LYS A 113 11.47 -10.93 -3.87
N PRO A 114 11.98 -11.49 -4.97
CA PRO A 114 11.56 -11.08 -6.32
C PRO A 114 10.06 -11.24 -6.59
N THR A 115 9.40 -12.08 -5.80
CA THR A 115 7.95 -12.32 -5.87
C THR A 115 7.16 -11.46 -4.89
N ALA A 116 7.81 -10.60 -4.10
CA ALA A 116 7.17 -9.79 -3.08
C ALA A 116 6.52 -8.53 -3.65
N TYR A 117 5.56 -8.03 -2.90
CA TYR A 117 4.84 -6.78 -3.18
C TYR A 117 5.07 -5.77 -2.05
N LEU A 118 5.02 -4.47 -2.40
CA LEU A 118 5.12 -3.37 -1.44
C LEU A 118 3.84 -2.54 -1.46
N VAL A 119 3.31 -2.19 -0.29
CA VAL A 119 2.13 -1.31 -0.15
C VAL A 119 2.47 -0.14 0.76
N ASN A 120 2.24 1.09 0.29
CA ASN A 120 2.42 2.29 1.09
C ASN A 120 1.11 3.10 1.18
N THR A 121 0.51 3.10 2.37
CA THR A 121 -0.63 3.93 2.76
C THR A 121 -0.27 4.83 3.95
N SER A 122 1.02 5.06 4.19
CA SER A 122 1.52 5.87 5.30
C SER A 122 1.88 7.29 4.89
N ARG A 123 3.10 7.52 4.41
CA ARG A 123 3.59 8.78 3.84
C ARG A 123 4.55 8.49 2.68
N GLY A 124 4.47 9.28 1.62
CA GLY A 124 5.32 9.10 0.43
C GLY A 124 6.79 9.01 0.74
N PRO A 125 7.40 10.02 1.43
CA PRO A 125 8.84 10.02 1.69
C PRO A 125 9.38 8.94 2.63
N VAL A 126 8.55 8.01 3.12
CA VAL A 126 9.01 6.79 3.80
C VAL A 126 9.67 5.83 2.81
N LEU A 127 9.36 5.97 1.55
CA LEU A 127 9.83 5.16 0.43
C LEU A 127 10.59 6.04 -0.58
N ASP A 128 11.76 5.62 -1.01
CA ASP A 128 12.46 6.22 -2.16
C ASP A 128 11.75 5.77 -3.45
N GLU A 129 10.91 6.65 -4.02
CA GLU A 129 10.14 6.34 -5.24
C GLU A 129 11.02 6.11 -6.46
N ALA A 130 12.19 6.75 -6.54
CA ALA A 130 13.11 6.56 -7.66
C ALA A 130 13.75 5.16 -7.57
N ALA A 131 14.13 4.72 -6.39
CA ALA A 131 14.62 3.37 -6.15
C ALA A 131 13.52 2.32 -6.44
N LEU A 132 12.29 2.58 -5.97
CA LEU A 132 11.15 1.71 -6.25
C LEU A 132 10.90 1.56 -7.74
N ALA A 133 10.88 2.67 -8.49
CA ALA A 133 10.64 2.64 -9.94
C ALA A 133 11.67 1.79 -10.68
N ARG A 134 12.95 1.89 -10.29
CA ARG A 134 14.02 1.03 -10.83
C ARG A 134 13.79 -0.44 -10.47
N ALA A 135 13.52 -0.72 -9.20
CA ALA A 135 13.30 -2.09 -8.73
C ALA A 135 12.13 -2.79 -9.44
N LEU A 136 11.05 -2.04 -9.71
CA LEU A 136 9.89 -2.55 -10.45
C LEU A 136 10.18 -2.76 -11.94
N ALA A 137 10.86 -1.82 -12.59
CA ALA A 137 11.23 -1.91 -13.98
C ALA A 137 12.21 -3.07 -14.27
N GLU A 138 13.10 -3.34 -13.32
CA GLU A 138 14.08 -4.44 -13.35
C GLU A 138 13.51 -5.78 -12.88
N GLY A 139 12.26 -5.81 -12.38
CA GLY A 139 11.63 -7.02 -11.86
C GLY A 139 12.28 -7.55 -10.56
N ARG A 140 12.93 -6.68 -9.79
CA ARG A 140 13.52 -7.04 -8.49
C ARG A 140 12.47 -7.31 -7.42
N ILE A 141 11.27 -6.72 -7.56
CA ILE A 141 10.06 -7.07 -6.81
C ILE A 141 8.89 -7.22 -7.78
N ALA A 142 7.86 -7.94 -7.38
CA ALA A 142 6.74 -8.26 -8.26
C ALA A 142 5.83 -7.08 -8.56
N GLY A 143 5.68 -6.14 -7.61
CA GLY A 143 4.82 -4.97 -7.81
C GLY A 143 4.71 -4.09 -6.57
N ALA A 144 4.08 -2.93 -6.73
CA ALA A 144 3.80 -2.01 -5.63
C ALA A 144 2.41 -1.36 -5.73
N ALA A 145 1.85 -0.97 -4.58
CA ALA A 145 0.62 -0.17 -4.51
C ALA A 145 0.84 1.05 -3.60
N LEU A 146 0.59 2.23 -4.14
CA LEU A 146 0.87 3.50 -3.47
C LEU A 146 -0.40 4.35 -3.38
N ASP A 147 -0.74 4.79 -2.18
CA ASP A 147 -1.77 5.81 -1.91
C ASP A 147 -1.15 7.19 -1.65
N VAL A 148 0.16 7.24 -1.40
CA VAL A 148 0.89 8.44 -1.02
C VAL A 148 2.18 8.56 -1.82
N PHE A 149 2.63 9.80 -2.06
CA PHE A 149 3.78 10.10 -2.92
C PHE A 149 4.74 11.08 -2.25
N GLU A 150 6.03 11.06 -2.67
CA GLU A 150 7.07 11.93 -2.10
C GLU A 150 6.77 13.42 -2.29
N ARG A 151 6.15 13.79 -3.42
CA ARG A 151 5.94 15.18 -3.83
C ARG A 151 4.48 15.45 -4.21
N GLU A 152 3.55 14.97 -3.39
CA GLU A 152 2.13 15.19 -3.68
C GLU A 152 1.82 16.65 -4.07
N PRO A 153 1.05 16.90 -5.14
CA PRO A 153 0.26 15.93 -5.92
C PRO A 153 1.05 15.24 -7.06
N ASP A 154 2.34 15.53 -7.24
CA ASP A 154 3.14 14.96 -8.31
C ASP A 154 3.50 13.51 -8.00
N VAL A 155 3.39 12.65 -9.01
CA VAL A 155 3.78 11.23 -8.96
C VAL A 155 5.07 11.06 -9.75
N GLN A 156 5.99 10.23 -9.26
CA GLN A 156 7.22 9.90 -9.97
C GLN A 156 6.90 9.39 -11.39
N PRO A 157 7.33 10.10 -12.46
CA PRO A 157 6.92 9.77 -13.83
C PRO A 157 7.25 8.34 -14.27
N ALA A 158 8.36 7.78 -13.75
CA ALA A 158 8.77 6.42 -14.06
C ALA A 158 7.79 5.35 -13.53
N LEU A 159 6.95 5.67 -12.55
CA LEU A 159 5.92 4.74 -12.04
C LEU A 159 4.68 4.69 -12.94
N LEU A 160 4.35 5.79 -13.65
CA LEU A 160 3.09 5.92 -14.40
C LEU A 160 2.97 4.94 -15.57
N GLY A 161 4.10 4.52 -16.12
CA GLY A 161 4.16 3.60 -17.26
C GLY A 161 4.24 2.11 -16.90
N LEU A 162 4.28 1.77 -15.62
CA LEU A 162 4.45 0.39 -15.17
C LEU A 162 3.11 -0.30 -14.97
N ASP A 163 2.96 -1.51 -15.50
CA ASP A 163 1.73 -2.32 -15.33
C ASP A 163 1.65 -3.00 -13.96
N ASN A 164 2.80 -3.24 -13.32
CA ASN A 164 2.91 -3.87 -12.00
C ASN A 164 2.78 -2.87 -10.83
N VAL A 165 2.15 -1.71 -11.06
CA VAL A 165 1.91 -0.69 -10.03
C VAL A 165 0.43 -0.31 -9.97
N VAL A 166 -0.08 -0.17 -8.75
CA VAL A 166 -1.39 0.42 -8.43
C VAL A 166 -1.16 1.77 -7.77
N LEU A 167 -1.70 2.83 -8.36
CA LEU A 167 -1.55 4.21 -7.87
C LEU A 167 -2.93 4.80 -7.60
N VAL A 168 -3.15 5.36 -6.41
CA VAL A 168 -4.37 6.07 -6.03
C VAL A 168 -4.01 7.40 -5.34
N PRO A 169 -4.80 8.47 -5.54
CA PRO A 169 -4.42 9.83 -5.14
C PRO A 169 -4.82 10.13 -3.69
N HIS A 170 -4.14 9.54 -2.70
CA HIS A 170 -4.29 9.75 -1.25
C HIS A 170 -5.74 9.56 -0.78
N LEU A 171 -6.29 8.39 -1.10
CA LEU A 171 -7.69 8.02 -0.84
C LEU A 171 -7.91 7.19 0.41
N ALA A 172 -6.86 6.77 1.13
CA ALA A 172 -6.98 5.81 2.23
C ALA A 172 -7.99 6.21 3.32
N SER A 173 -8.21 7.51 3.52
CA SER A 173 -9.21 8.02 4.47
C SER A 173 -10.43 8.67 3.78
N ALA A 174 -10.59 8.53 2.47
CA ALA A 174 -11.62 9.21 1.70
C ALA A 174 -12.95 8.43 1.67
N THR A 175 -13.52 8.15 2.84
CA THR A 175 -14.89 7.65 2.97
C THR A 175 -15.80 8.75 3.51
N HIS A 176 -17.10 8.67 3.23
CA HIS A 176 -18.09 9.62 3.74
C HIS A 176 -18.04 9.68 5.27
N GLU A 177 -18.04 8.53 5.93
CA GLU A 177 -18.03 8.39 7.39
C GLU A 177 -16.78 9.00 8.01
N ALA A 178 -15.60 8.73 7.43
CA ALA A 178 -14.33 9.26 7.92
C ALA A 178 -14.28 10.80 7.79
N ARG A 179 -14.71 11.34 6.64
CA ARG A 179 -14.71 12.79 6.39
C ARG A 179 -15.74 13.53 7.24
N GLU A 180 -16.95 13.01 7.39
CA GLU A 180 -17.97 13.56 8.27
C GLU A 180 -17.49 13.58 9.72
N ALA A 181 -16.95 12.48 10.19
CA ALA A 181 -16.44 12.37 11.55
C ALA A 181 -15.25 13.31 11.82
N MET A 182 -14.35 13.54 10.85
CA MET A 182 -13.29 14.56 10.93
C MET A 182 -13.88 15.95 11.05
N GLY A 183 -14.87 16.30 10.20
CA GLY A 183 -15.56 17.59 10.24
C GLY A 183 -16.24 17.83 11.59
N MET A 184 -16.92 16.82 12.13
CA MET A 184 -17.59 16.89 13.44
C MET A 184 -16.60 17.08 14.61
N LEU A 185 -15.40 16.51 14.54
CA LEU A 185 -14.35 16.80 15.53
C LEU A 185 -13.94 18.27 15.53
N CYS A 186 -13.74 18.86 14.34
CA CYS A 186 -13.41 20.28 14.21
C CYS A 186 -14.53 21.17 14.76
N VAL A 187 -15.78 20.89 14.39
CA VAL A 187 -16.95 21.63 14.90
C VAL A 187 -17.05 21.52 16.43
N THR A 188 -16.86 20.33 16.98
CA THR A 188 -16.92 20.11 18.43
C THR A 188 -15.79 20.85 19.16
N ALA A 189 -14.57 20.85 18.60
CA ALA A 189 -13.45 21.59 19.18
C ALA A 189 -13.71 23.12 19.16
N LEU A 190 -14.18 23.64 18.02
CA LEU A 190 -14.53 25.08 17.89
C LEU A 190 -15.63 25.50 18.87
N ARG A 191 -16.68 24.67 19.01
CA ARG A 191 -17.75 24.94 19.99
C ARG A 191 -17.23 25.09 21.43
N LYS A 192 -16.31 24.23 21.86
CA LYS A 192 -15.71 24.29 23.20
C LYS A 192 -14.90 25.57 23.45
N VAL A 193 -14.32 26.15 22.38
CA VAL A 193 -13.51 27.38 22.49
C VAL A 193 -14.36 28.63 22.40
N LEU A 194 -15.39 28.65 21.54
CA LEU A 194 -16.18 29.81 21.23
C LEU A 194 -17.45 29.98 22.09
N LEU A 195 -17.94 28.87 22.64
CA LEU A 195 -19.16 28.79 23.45
C LEU A 195 -18.84 28.10 24.78
N PRO A 196 -18.10 28.78 25.68
CA PRO A 196 -17.75 28.23 27.00
C PRO A 196 -18.96 28.02 27.92
#